data_2623473907f56116042368b572fbd529
#
_entry.id   2623473907f56116042368b572fbd529
#
_cell.length_a   1.000
_cell.length_b   1.000
_cell.length_c   1.000
_cell.angle_alpha   90.00
_cell.angle_beta   90.00
_cell.angle_gamma   90.00
#
_symmetry.space_group_name_H-M   'P 1'
#
loop_
_entity.id
_entity.type
_entity.pdbx_description
1 polymer ?
#
loop_
_entity_poly.entity_id
_entity_poly.type
_entity_poly.pdbx_seq_one_letter_code
_entity_poly.pdbx_strand_id
1 'polypeptide(L)'
;ETKEVMNEDTAAKYRALGWEVFEINGNDVDQIREALDKAKKVEGKPTLIIGKCIMGKGALKADGSSYEANCKTHGAPLGGDAFVNTIKHLGGDPENPFQIFPEVKELYAKRAEELKAICAERYAEEKAWADANPEKAAQQADWFSGKAPKIDWSKCVQKDNDATRSASAACLSVLAQQVPNMICASADLSNSDKTDGFLKQTKALVKGDFSGAFFQAGVAELTMACCCIGMSLHGGVIPACGTFFVFSDYMKPAVRMAALMQLPVKFIWTHDAFRVGEDGPTHEPVEQEAQIRLMEKLKNHSGKNSCLVLRPADAKETTVAWAMAMENTDTPTALIFSR
;
A
#
# COMPACT_ATOMS: atom_id res chain seq x y z
N GLU A 1 -19.60 11.95 -19.97
CA GLU A 1 -18.81 10.71 -20.14
C GLU A 1 -19.09 9.71 -19.01
N THR A 2 -18.99 10.09 -17.72
CA THR A 2 -19.36 9.17 -16.64
C THR A 2 -20.81 8.72 -16.72
N LYS A 3 -21.72 9.57 -17.18
CA LYS A 3 -23.13 9.22 -17.39
C LYS A 3 -23.35 8.17 -18.50
N GLU A 4 -22.41 8.04 -19.43
CA GLU A 4 -22.50 7.13 -20.57
C GLU A 4 -21.90 5.76 -20.25
N VAL A 5 -20.88 5.71 -19.37
CA VAL A 5 -20.11 4.49 -19.10
C VAL A 5 -20.29 3.94 -17.69
N MET A 6 -20.78 4.76 -16.75
CA MET A 6 -21.00 4.38 -15.35
C MET A 6 -22.49 4.32 -15.04
N ASN A 7 -23.01 3.11 -14.92
CA ASN A 7 -24.39 2.84 -14.52
C ASN A 7 -24.48 2.21 -13.11
N GLU A 8 -23.38 2.17 -12.40
CA GLU A 8 -23.32 1.67 -11.02
C GLU A 8 -23.84 2.74 -10.03
N ASP A 9 -24.71 2.34 -9.11
CA ASP A 9 -25.04 3.15 -7.93
C ASP A 9 -23.97 2.95 -6.85
N THR A 10 -22.91 3.77 -6.94
CA THR A 10 -21.78 3.72 -6.01
C THR A 10 -22.21 4.00 -4.57
N ALA A 11 -23.17 4.90 -4.35
CA ALA A 11 -23.67 5.22 -3.02
C ALA A 11 -24.39 4.02 -2.38
N ALA A 12 -25.29 3.38 -3.12
CA ALA A 12 -25.98 2.18 -2.65
C ALA A 12 -25.01 1.03 -2.34
N LYS A 13 -24.01 0.83 -3.19
CA LYS A 13 -22.97 -0.19 -2.99
C LYS A 13 -22.23 0.00 -1.66
N TYR A 14 -21.77 1.21 -1.37
CA TYR A 14 -21.04 1.47 -0.13
C TYR A 14 -21.95 1.43 1.09
N ARG A 15 -23.22 1.88 0.98
CA ARG A 15 -24.21 1.70 2.05
C ARG A 15 -24.46 0.22 2.37
N ALA A 16 -24.50 -0.64 1.34
CA ALA A 16 -24.66 -2.09 1.53
C ALA A 16 -23.42 -2.73 2.22
N LEU A 17 -22.24 -2.14 2.08
CA LEU A 17 -21.01 -2.52 2.79
C LEU A 17 -20.95 -1.96 4.22
N GLY A 18 -21.97 -1.24 4.69
CA GLY A 18 -22.04 -0.69 6.05
C GLY A 18 -21.38 0.68 6.23
N TRP A 19 -21.09 1.41 5.15
CA TRP A 19 -20.55 2.76 5.22
C TRP A 19 -21.65 3.80 5.40
N GLU A 20 -21.35 4.90 6.10
CA GLU A 20 -22.13 6.12 5.99
C GLU A 20 -21.76 6.84 4.70
N VAL A 21 -22.74 7.28 3.91
CA VAL A 21 -22.50 7.89 2.60
C VAL A 21 -23.23 9.22 2.48
N PHE A 22 -22.46 10.28 2.22
CA PHE A 22 -22.95 11.60 1.88
C PHE A 22 -22.71 11.90 0.39
N GLU A 23 -23.72 12.38 -0.29
CA GLU A 23 -23.62 12.81 -1.69
C GLU A 23 -23.77 14.31 -1.75
N ILE A 24 -22.81 15.00 -2.37
CA ILE A 24 -22.74 16.47 -2.40
C ILE A 24 -22.35 17.00 -3.78
N ASN A 25 -22.59 18.28 -4.01
CA ASN A 25 -21.92 19.03 -5.05
C ASN A 25 -20.47 19.29 -4.61
N GLY A 26 -19.50 18.63 -5.23
CA GLY A 26 -18.09 18.75 -4.89
C GLY A 26 -17.43 20.08 -5.30
N ASN A 27 -18.18 20.97 -5.98
CA ASN A 27 -17.77 22.35 -6.26
C ASN A 27 -18.41 23.38 -5.32
N ASP A 28 -19.23 22.94 -4.35
CA ASP A 28 -19.91 23.77 -3.36
C ASP A 28 -19.21 23.66 -2.01
N VAL A 29 -18.53 24.73 -1.59
CA VAL A 29 -17.71 24.75 -0.38
C VAL A 29 -18.55 24.54 0.88
N ASP A 30 -19.78 25.04 0.91
CA ASP A 30 -20.64 24.91 2.09
C ASP A 30 -21.14 23.47 2.25
N GLN A 31 -21.52 22.80 1.15
CA GLN A 31 -21.85 21.38 1.18
C GLN A 31 -20.65 20.51 1.59
N ILE A 32 -19.42 20.86 1.14
CA ILE A 32 -18.20 20.16 1.55
C ILE A 32 -17.99 20.31 3.07
N ARG A 33 -18.10 21.52 3.61
CA ARG A 33 -17.97 21.78 5.06
C ARG A 33 -19.01 21.02 5.88
N GLU A 34 -20.28 21.11 5.47
CA GLU A 34 -21.36 20.40 6.14
C GLU A 34 -21.15 18.88 6.15
N ALA A 35 -20.75 18.30 5.01
CA ALA A 35 -20.47 16.87 4.91
C ALA A 35 -19.29 16.45 5.80
N LEU A 36 -18.21 17.23 5.84
CA LEU A 36 -17.07 16.99 6.73
C LEU A 36 -17.46 17.08 8.21
N ASP A 37 -18.28 18.05 8.59
CA ASP A 37 -18.75 18.19 9.98
C ASP A 37 -19.71 17.07 10.40
N LYS A 38 -20.53 16.57 9.48
CA LYS A 38 -21.33 15.35 9.69
C LYS A 38 -20.45 14.10 9.81
N ALA A 39 -19.46 13.95 8.90
CA ALA A 39 -18.55 12.81 8.88
C ALA A 39 -17.76 12.64 10.20
N LYS A 40 -17.33 13.75 10.81
CA LYS A 40 -16.63 13.75 12.11
C LYS A 40 -17.49 13.21 13.28
N LYS A 41 -18.81 13.20 13.13
CA LYS A 41 -19.76 12.74 14.15
C LYS A 41 -20.19 11.29 13.95
N VAL A 42 -19.79 10.65 12.87
CA VAL A 42 -20.11 9.25 12.58
C VAL A 42 -19.22 8.34 13.41
N GLU A 43 -19.83 7.47 14.19
CA GLU A 43 -19.13 6.48 15.02
C GLU A 43 -19.45 5.05 14.54
N GLY A 44 -18.52 4.13 14.77
CA GLY A 44 -18.71 2.70 14.55
C GLY A 44 -18.75 2.23 13.09
N LYS A 45 -18.63 3.13 12.13
CA LYS A 45 -18.58 2.80 10.69
C LYS A 45 -17.75 3.82 9.90
N PRO A 46 -17.14 3.42 8.78
CA PRO A 46 -16.43 4.34 7.90
C PRO A 46 -17.40 5.28 7.17
N THR A 47 -16.90 6.43 6.76
CA THR A 47 -17.68 7.44 6.03
C THR A 47 -17.12 7.66 4.63
N LEU A 48 -17.99 7.72 3.63
CA LEU A 48 -17.68 8.08 2.26
C LEU A 48 -18.41 9.38 1.90
N ILE A 49 -17.69 10.36 1.38
CA ILE A 49 -18.26 11.57 0.80
C ILE A 49 -18.08 11.52 -0.71
N ILE A 50 -19.17 11.44 -1.45
CA ILE A 50 -19.20 11.44 -2.92
C ILE A 50 -19.45 12.86 -3.41
N GLY A 51 -18.39 13.54 -3.86
CA GLY A 51 -18.49 14.88 -4.44
C GLY A 51 -18.61 14.83 -5.96
N LYS A 52 -19.75 15.24 -6.50
CA LYS A 52 -19.91 15.38 -7.93
C LYS A 52 -19.29 16.69 -8.39
N CYS A 53 -18.19 16.60 -9.16
CA CYS A 53 -17.41 17.73 -9.63
C CYS A 53 -17.58 17.96 -11.14
N ILE A 54 -17.27 19.18 -11.58
CA ILE A 54 -17.17 19.54 -12.99
C ILE A 54 -15.69 19.53 -13.39
N MET A 55 -15.33 18.74 -14.39
CA MET A 55 -13.97 18.70 -14.93
C MET A 55 -13.59 20.09 -15.48
N GLY A 56 -12.41 20.60 -15.11
CA GLY A 56 -11.95 21.91 -15.55
C GLY A 56 -12.84 23.07 -15.07
N LYS A 57 -13.40 22.99 -13.87
CA LYS A 57 -14.25 24.03 -13.30
C LYS A 57 -13.54 25.40 -13.35
N GLY A 58 -14.19 26.40 -13.98
CA GLY A 58 -13.66 27.75 -14.15
C GLY A 58 -12.70 27.90 -15.35
N ALA A 59 -12.35 26.81 -16.07
CA ALA A 59 -11.47 26.92 -17.23
C ALA A 59 -12.13 27.62 -18.41
N LEU A 60 -11.38 28.51 -19.07
CA LEU A 60 -11.79 29.23 -20.29
C LEU A 60 -10.86 28.88 -21.46
N LYS A 61 -11.40 28.94 -22.67
CA LYS A 61 -10.62 28.86 -23.91
C LYS A 61 -9.95 30.20 -24.23
N ALA A 62 -9.10 30.22 -25.27
CA ALA A 62 -8.45 31.42 -25.77
C ALA A 62 -9.44 32.51 -26.21
N ASP A 63 -10.62 32.12 -26.73
CA ASP A 63 -11.70 33.03 -27.12
C ASP A 63 -12.58 33.49 -25.95
N GLY A 64 -12.25 33.09 -24.70
CA GLY A 64 -13.01 33.42 -23.50
C GLY A 64 -14.25 32.55 -23.26
N SER A 65 -14.61 31.62 -24.16
CA SER A 65 -15.72 30.71 -23.94
C SER A 65 -15.38 29.64 -22.91
N SER A 66 -16.41 29.05 -22.26
CA SER A 66 -16.20 27.99 -21.24
C SER A 66 -15.48 26.76 -21.80
N TYR A 67 -14.54 26.25 -21.02
CA TYR A 67 -13.86 25.00 -21.30
C TYR A 67 -14.20 23.91 -20.24
N GLU A 68 -15.18 24.19 -19.38
CA GLU A 68 -15.69 23.23 -18.40
C GLU A 68 -16.30 21.98 -19.06
N ALA A 69 -16.29 20.87 -18.31
CA ALA A 69 -16.86 19.59 -18.72
C ALA A 69 -16.34 19.05 -20.08
N ASN A 70 -15.18 19.50 -20.53
CA ASN A 70 -14.56 19.08 -21.77
C ASN A 70 -13.42 18.10 -21.50
N CYS A 71 -13.44 16.93 -22.17
CA CYS A 71 -12.40 15.89 -21.98
C CYS A 71 -10.98 16.40 -22.31
N LYS A 72 -10.85 17.42 -23.18
CA LYS A 72 -9.54 18.02 -23.51
C LYS A 72 -8.89 18.75 -22.33
N THR A 73 -9.65 19.13 -21.27
CA THR A 73 -9.06 19.71 -20.06
C THR A 73 -8.39 18.65 -19.18
N HIS A 74 -8.60 17.36 -19.47
CA HIS A 74 -7.93 16.27 -18.76
C HIS A 74 -6.52 16.06 -19.34
N GLY A 75 -5.49 16.38 -18.56
CA GLY A 75 -4.11 16.13 -18.95
C GLY A 75 -3.49 17.08 -19.98
N ALA A 76 -4.26 18.01 -20.54
CA ALA A 76 -3.73 19.05 -21.41
C ALA A 76 -3.58 20.38 -20.63
N PRO A 77 -2.35 20.93 -20.53
CA PRO A 77 -2.16 22.22 -19.84
C PRO A 77 -2.85 23.35 -20.62
N LEU A 78 -3.42 24.28 -19.89
CA LEU A 78 -3.87 25.54 -20.48
C LEU A 78 -2.65 26.39 -20.82
N GLY A 79 -2.57 26.92 -22.04
CA GLY A 79 -1.47 27.78 -22.49
C GLY A 79 -1.97 29.05 -23.16
N GLY A 80 -1.08 30.05 -23.34
CA GLY A 80 -1.39 31.33 -23.99
C GLY A 80 -2.61 32.02 -23.38
N ASP A 81 -3.48 32.55 -24.23
CA ASP A 81 -4.67 33.32 -23.83
C ASP A 81 -5.65 32.49 -22.98
N ALA A 82 -5.75 31.18 -23.18
CA ALA A 82 -6.60 30.32 -22.36
C ALA A 82 -6.13 30.29 -20.89
N PHE A 83 -4.83 30.25 -20.63
CA PHE A 83 -4.27 30.38 -19.30
C PHE A 83 -4.57 31.73 -18.69
N VAL A 84 -4.27 32.83 -19.41
CA VAL A 84 -4.51 34.21 -18.95
C VAL A 84 -5.99 34.43 -18.62
N ASN A 85 -6.90 34.01 -19.51
CA ASN A 85 -8.34 34.15 -19.33
C ASN A 85 -8.82 33.37 -18.11
N THR A 86 -8.34 32.14 -17.93
CA THR A 86 -8.71 31.28 -16.79
C THR A 86 -8.24 31.88 -15.46
N ILE A 87 -6.98 32.32 -15.37
CA ILE A 87 -6.45 32.93 -14.12
C ILE A 87 -7.24 34.20 -13.76
N LYS A 88 -7.51 35.07 -14.72
CA LYS A 88 -8.33 36.27 -14.49
C LYS A 88 -9.76 35.93 -14.07
N HIS A 89 -10.37 34.96 -14.71
CA HIS A 89 -11.72 34.49 -14.39
C HIS A 89 -11.83 33.95 -12.96
N LEU A 90 -10.78 33.31 -12.49
CA LEU A 90 -10.68 32.77 -11.12
C LEU A 90 -10.22 33.84 -10.08
N GLY A 91 -10.03 35.08 -10.50
CA GLY A 91 -9.65 36.17 -9.61
C GLY A 91 -8.16 36.26 -9.31
N GLY A 92 -7.33 35.55 -10.06
CA GLY A 92 -5.86 35.56 -9.92
C GLY A 92 -5.19 36.58 -10.87
N ASP A 93 -3.88 36.75 -10.69
CA ASP A 93 -3.02 37.55 -11.54
C ASP A 93 -2.19 36.65 -12.45
N PRO A 94 -2.36 36.68 -13.81
CA PRO A 94 -1.58 35.89 -14.74
C PRO A 94 -0.08 36.11 -14.71
N GLU A 95 0.35 37.35 -14.30
CA GLU A 95 1.77 37.68 -14.14
C GLU A 95 2.36 37.09 -12.84
N ASN A 96 1.50 36.78 -11.88
CA ASN A 96 1.88 36.14 -10.62
C ASN A 96 0.91 35.00 -10.26
N PRO A 97 0.84 33.91 -11.07
CA PRO A 97 -0.17 32.85 -10.92
C PRO A 97 -0.05 32.03 -9.66
N PHE A 98 1.07 32.11 -8.95
CA PHE A 98 1.32 31.45 -7.66
C PHE A 98 1.12 32.39 -6.46
N GLN A 99 0.47 33.52 -6.65
CA GLN A 99 0.15 34.46 -5.57
C GLN A 99 -0.69 33.77 -4.49
N ILE A 100 -0.25 33.93 -3.24
CA ILE A 100 -1.06 33.55 -2.07
C ILE A 100 -1.72 34.85 -1.55
N PHE A 101 -3.05 34.87 -1.55
CA PHE A 101 -3.82 36.01 -1.06
C PHE A 101 -3.55 36.24 0.43
N PRO A 102 -3.46 37.52 0.88
CA PRO A 102 -3.13 37.85 2.27
C PRO A 102 -4.05 37.21 3.29
N GLU A 103 -5.37 37.20 3.05
CA GLU A 103 -6.37 36.57 3.92
C GLU A 103 -6.20 35.08 4.06
N VAL A 104 -5.76 34.39 2.99
CA VAL A 104 -5.44 32.97 3.01
C VAL A 104 -4.19 32.73 3.86
N LYS A 105 -3.16 33.57 3.70
CA LYS A 105 -1.93 33.50 4.50
C LYS A 105 -2.20 33.70 5.99
N GLU A 106 -3.05 34.65 6.34
CA GLU A 106 -3.46 34.91 7.72
C GLU A 106 -4.24 33.74 8.32
N LEU A 107 -5.22 33.21 7.57
CA LEU A 107 -6.01 32.03 7.97
C LEU A 107 -5.13 30.81 8.28
N TYR A 108 -4.18 30.51 7.38
CA TYR A 108 -3.27 29.39 7.58
C TYR A 108 -2.26 29.64 8.70
N ALA A 109 -1.79 30.87 8.89
CA ALA A 109 -0.92 31.22 10.00
C ALA A 109 -1.60 30.99 11.36
N LYS A 110 -2.86 31.45 11.51
CA LYS A 110 -3.66 31.19 12.71
C LYS A 110 -3.83 29.69 12.96
N ARG A 111 -4.21 28.93 11.91
CA ARG A 111 -4.36 27.48 12.03
C ARG A 111 -3.05 26.76 12.37
N ALA A 112 -1.93 27.24 11.86
CA ALA A 112 -0.62 26.70 12.18
C ALA A 112 -0.29 26.81 13.68
N GLU A 113 -0.62 27.95 14.32
CA GLU A 113 -0.41 28.09 15.76
C GLU A 113 -1.31 27.16 16.58
N GLU A 114 -2.58 26.99 16.19
CA GLU A 114 -3.49 26.02 16.82
C GLU A 114 -2.93 24.58 16.72
N LEU A 115 -2.43 24.21 15.53
CA LEU A 115 -1.85 22.86 15.30
C LEU A 115 -0.54 22.66 16.05
N LYS A 116 0.30 23.69 16.18
CA LYS A 116 1.53 23.62 17.00
C LYS A 116 1.22 23.32 18.45
N ALA A 117 0.18 23.95 19.02
CA ALA A 117 -0.25 23.67 20.39
C ALA A 117 -0.72 22.22 20.56
N ILE A 118 -1.56 21.72 19.64
CA ILE A 118 -2.02 20.32 19.64
C ILE A 118 -0.84 19.34 19.51
N CYS A 119 0.12 19.64 18.60
CA CYS A 119 1.31 18.80 18.45
C CYS A 119 2.18 18.79 19.72
N ALA A 120 2.36 19.94 20.36
CA ALA A 120 3.13 20.03 21.59
C ALA A 120 2.50 19.19 22.74
N GLU A 121 1.18 19.21 22.87
CA GLU A 121 0.43 18.38 23.81
C GLU A 121 0.64 16.89 23.53
N ARG A 122 0.44 16.47 22.27
CA ARG A 122 0.63 15.07 21.86
C ARG A 122 2.07 14.57 22.06
N TYR A 123 3.07 15.39 21.75
CA TYR A 123 4.47 15.04 22.01
C TYR A 123 4.78 14.92 23.50
N ALA A 124 4.13 15.74 24.34
CA ALA A 124 4.27 15.63 25.80
C ALA A 124 3.64 14.33 26.31
N GLU A 125 2.47 13.94 25.82
CA GLU A 125 1.81 12.66 26.11
C GLU A 125 2.65 11.47 25.66
N GLU A 126 3.17 11.50 24.43
CA GLU A 126 4.06 10.46 23.88
C GLU A 126 5.32 10.31 24.73
N LYS A 127 5.94 11.43 25.13
CA LYS A 127 7.09 11.41 26.01
C LYS A 127 6.76 10.82 27.37
N ALA A 128 5.66 11.21 27.98
CA ALA A 128 5.24 10.69 29.28
C ALA A 128 4.97 9.18 29.22
N TRP A 129 4.36 8.71 28.11
CA TRP A 129 4.18 7.28 27.89
C TRP A 129 5.52 6.55 27.72
N ALA A 130 6.46 7.11 26.96
CA ALA A 130 7.78 6.53 26.74
C ALA A 130 8.59 6.45 28.05
N ASP A 131 8.55 7.50 28.88
CA ASP A 131 9.20 7.53 30.19
C ASP A 131 8.60 6.46 31.15
N ALA A 132 7.29 6.22 31.06
CA ALA A 132 6.60 5.18 31.83
C ALA A 132 6.77 3.75 31.29
N ASN A 133 7.13 3.59 30.01
CA ASN A 133 7.25 2.31 29.31
C ASN A 133 8.57 2.22 28.50
N PRO A 134 9.74 2.34 29.11
CA PRO A 134 11.00 2.50 28.38
C PRO A 134 11.35 1.32 27.46
N GLU A 135 11.04 0.08 27.85
CA GLU A 135 11.28 -1.09 27.01
C GLU A 135 10.39 -1.10 25.75
N LYS A 136 9.10 -0.77 25.91
CA LYS A 136 8.16 -0.70 24.77
C LYS A 136 8.50 0.47 23.86
N ALA A 137 8.91 1.60 24.41
CA ALA A 137 9.34 2.76 23.65
C ALA A 137 10.59 2.46 22.82
N ALA A 138 11.59 1.77 23.42
CA ALA A 138 12.78 1.32 22.70
C ALA A 138 12.45 0.32 21.59
N GLN A 139 11.54 -0.63 21.84
CA GLN A 139 11.07 -1.59 20.84
C GLN A 139 10.33 -0.89 19.69
N GLN A 140 9.44 0.05 19.99
CA GLN A 140 8.74 0.85 18.98
C GLN A 140 9.72 1.64 18.13
N ALA A 141 10.68 2.32 18.75
CA ALA A 141 11.71 3.08 18.04
C ALA A 141 12.56 2.19 17.13
N ASP A 142 12.92 0.97 17.57
CA ASP A 142 13.62 -0.01 16.75
C ASP A 142 12.78 -0.43 15.54
N TRP A 143 11.52 -0.78 15.73
CA TRP A 143 10.63 -1.18 14.64
C TRP A 143 10.41 -0.08 13.60
N PHE A 144 10.28 1.18 14.03
CA PHE A 144 10.15 2.33 13.12
C PHE A 144 11.48 2.82 12.54
N SER A 145 12.61 2.28 12.98
CA SER A 145 13.94 2.67 12.46
C SER A 145 14.19 2.25 11.01
N GLY A 146 13.39 1.33 10.46
CA GLY A 146 13.57 0.76 9.12
C GLY A 146 14.79 -0.16 8.99
N LYS A 147 15.45 -0.51 10.09
CA LYS A 147 16.59 -1.44 10.10
C LYS A 147 16.15 -2.88 9.92
N ALA A 148 17.01 -3.68 9.28
CA ALA A 148 16.81 -5.11 9.20
C ALA A 148 16.85 -5.75 10.61
N PRO A 149 15.91 -6.66 10.91
CA PRO A 149 15.92 -7.37 12.19
C PRO A 149 17.11 -8.34 12.27
N LYS A 150 17.62 -8.55 13.46
CA LYS A 150 18.64 -9.57 13.71
C LYS A 150 17.95 -10.93 13.87
N ILE A 151 18.31 -11.90 13.02
CA ILE A 151 17.71 -13.22 12.96
C ILE A 151 18.79 -14.28 13.15
N ASP A 152 18.56 -15.21 14.06
CA ASP A 152 19.41 -16.38 14.25
C ASP A 152 18.94 -17.52 13.30
N TRP A 153 19.50 -17.53 12.11
CA TRP A 153 19.20 -18.53 11.09
C TRP A 153 19.69 -19.94 11.45
N SER A 154 20.55 -20.11 12.46
CA SER A 154 20.95 -21.45 12.90
C SER A 154 19.78 -22.27 13.45
N LYS A 155 18.70 -21.60 13.86
CA LYS A 155 17.45 -22.24 14.30
C LYS A 155 16.56 -22.73 13.16
N CYS A 156 16.88 -22.37 11.90
CA CYS A 156 16.15 -22.83 10.74
C CYS A 156 16.65 -24.23 10.32
N VAL A 157 16.01 -25.26 10.85
CA VAL A 157 16.36 -26.65 10.53
C VAL A 157 15.69 -27.01 9.23
N GLN A 158 16.49 -27.23 8.19
CA GLN A 158 16.04 -27.62 6.87
C GLN A 158 16.06 -29.15 6.69
N LYS A 159 15.18 -29.65 5.85
CA LYS A 159 15.17 -31.06 5.43
C LYS A 159 15.88 -31.20 4.08
N ASP A 160 16.61 -32.28 3.90
CA ASP A 160 17.20 -32.64 2.62
C ASP A 160 16.12 -33.04 1.61
N ASN A 161 16.34 -32.74 0.34
CA ASN A 161 15.46 -33.14 -0.78
C ASN A 161 13.98 -32.71 -0.65
N ASP A 162 13.73 -31.60 0.04
CA ASP A 162 12.39 -30.99 0.17
C ASP A 162 12.18 -29.89 -0.86
N ALA A 163 10.92 -29.62 -1.20
CA ALA A 163 10.54 -28.51 -2.07
C ALA A 163 10.91 -27.17 -1.43
N THR A 164 11.34 -26.20 -2.22
CA THR A 164 11.78 -24.90 -1.66
C THR A 164 10.63 -24.14 -0.98
N ARG A 165 9.35 -24.36 -1.35
CA ARG A 165 8.21 -23.84 -0.59
C ARG A 165 8.14 -24.41 0.83
N SER A 166 8.47 -25.68 1.02
CA SER A 166 8.51 -26.31 2.36
C SER A 166 9.70 -25.78 3.16
N ALA A 167 10.84 -25.61 2.51
CA ALA A 167 12.00 -24.94 3.12
C ALA A 167 11.68 -23.50 3.53
N SER A 168 10.89 -22.77 2.73
CA SER A 168 10.37 -21.45 3.07
C SER A 168 9.46 -21.49 4.31
N ALA A 169 8.62 -22.52 4.47
CA ALA A 169 7.80 -22.68 5.66
C ALA A 169 8.65 -22.81 6.94
N ALA A 170 9.78 -23.50 6.87
CA ALA A 170 10.72 -23.58 8.00
C ALA A 170 11.32 -22.20 8.34
N CYS A 171 11.71 -21.42 7.33
CA CYS A 171 12.17 -20.03 7.53
C CYS A 171 11.07 -19.16 8.12
N LEU A 172 9.85 -19.23 7.60
CA LEU A 172 8.69 -18.47 8.09
C LEU A 172 8.36 -18.82 9.55
N SER A 173 8.52 -20.08 9.94
CA SER A 173 8.35 -20.50 11.34
C SER A 173 9.37 -19.84 12.28
N VAL A 174 10.62 -19.70 11.86
CA VAL A 174 11.67 -19.00 12.59
C VAL A 174 11.39 -17.49 12.66
N LEU A 175 10.98 -16.90 11.53
CA LEU A 175 10.65 -15.49 11.46
C LEU A 175 9.48 -15.12 12.39
N ALA A 176 8.43 -15.94 12.42
CA ALA A 176 7.29 -15.70 13.32
C ALA A 176 7.68 -15.69 14.81
N GLN A 177 8.72 -16.42 15.19
CA GLN A 177 9.22 -16.46 16.57
C GLN A 177 10.20 -15.33 16.90
N GLN A 178 10.97 -14.85 15.93
CA GLN A 178 12.06 -13.91 16.18
C GLN A 178 11.76 -12.47 15.72
N VAL A 179 10.76 -12.27 14.87
CA VAL A 179 10.41 -10.96 14.30
C VAL A 179 8.97 -10.61 14.66
N PRO A 180 8.73 -10.12 15.89
CA PRO A 180 7.37 -9.92 16.42
C PRO A 180 6.55 -8.88 15.68
N ASN A 181 7.17 -7.99 14.90
CA ASN A 181 6.52 -7.01 14.06
C ASN A 181 6.38 -7.46 12.59
N MET A 182 6.58 -8.74 12.28
CA MET A 182 6.28 -9.28 10.96
C MET A 182 4.80 -9.68 10.87
N ILE A 183 4.18 -9.35 9.74
CA ILE A 183 2.84 -9.81 9.37
C ILE A 183 2.96 -10.60 8.08
N CYS A 184 2.48 -11.85 8.10
CA CYS A 184 2.43 -12.70 6.92
C CYS A 184 0.97 -12.83 6.44
N ALA A 185 0.76 -12.82 5.14
CA ALA A 185 -0.55 -12.95 4.51
C ALA A 185 -0.58 -14.07 3.48
N SER A 186 -1.77 -14.62 3.21
CA SER A 186 -2.02 -15.54 2.11
C SER A 186 -3.34 -15.26 1.41
N ALA A 187 -3.39 -15.51 0.11
CA ALA A 187 -4.59 -15.40 -0.72
C ALA A 187 -5.43 -16.70 -0.66
N ASP A 188 -5.74 -17.16 0.56
CA ASP A 188 -6.51 -18.38 0.86
C ASP A 188 -5.81 -19.70 0.45
N LEU A 189 -4.48 -19.70 0.39
CA LEU A 189 -3.64 -20.79 -0.10
C LEU A 189 -2.58 -21.23 0.92
N SER A 190 -2.67 -20.82 2.18
CA SER A 190 -1.58 -20.93 3.16
C SER A 190 -1.05 -22.35 3.37
N ASN A 191 -1.90 -23.36 3.26
CA ASN A 191 -1.49 -24.76 3.33
C ASN A 191 -0.71 -25.23 2.10
N SER A 192 -0.89 -24.60 0.95
CA SER A 192 -0.26 -24.96 -0.31
C SER A 192 0.92 -24.06 -0.65
N ASP A 193 0.81 -22.74 -0.50
CA ASP A 193 1.92 -21.81 -0.65
C ASP A 193 2.90 -21.85 0.54
N LYS A 194 2.55 -22.64 1.57
CA LYS A 194 3.37 -22.91 2.76
C LYS A 194 3.61 -21.70 3.68
N THR A 195 2.82 -20.62 3.53
CA THR A 195 2.80 -19.52 4.51
C THR A 195 2.20 -19.97 5.86
N ASP A 196 1.53 -21.14 5.90
CA ASP A 196 1.08 -21.80 7.13
C ASP A 196 2.24 -22.10 8.11
N GLY A 197 3.48 -22.15 7.63
CA GLY A 197 4.66 -22.21 8.51
C GLY A 197 4.74 -21.04 9.48
N PHE A 198 4.35 -19.85 9.04
CA PHE A 198 4.20 -18.68 9.91
C PHE A 198 2.94 -18.77 10.78
N LEU A 199 1.79 -19.10 10.19
CA LEU A 199 0.51 -19.18 10.89
C LEU A 199 0.54 -20.16 12.08
N LYS A 200 1.23 -21.28 11.96
CA LYS A 200 1.38 -22.28 13.03
C LYS A 200 2.10 -21.75 14.28
N GLN A 201 2.84 -20.66 14.19
CA GLN A 201 3.55 -20.04 15.29
C GLN A 201 2.79 -18.82 15.89
N THR A 202 1.70 -18.41 15.25
CA THR A 202 0.86 -17.29 15.66
C THR A 202 -0.61 -17.64 15.44
N LYS A 203 -1.47 -16.65 15.30
CA LYS A 203 -2.87 -16.82 14.91
C LYS A 203 -3.29 -15.82 13.84
N ALA A 204 -4.41 -16.11 13.20
CA ALA A 204 -4.97 -15.20 12.22
C ALA A 204 -5.50 -13.92 12.90
N LEU A 205 -5.38 -12.79 12.20
CA LEU A 205 -6.11 -11.58 12.50
C LEU A 205 -7.59 -11.81 12.21
N VAL A 206 -8.45 -11.56 13.19
CA VAL A 206 -9.90 -11.70 13.02
C VAL A 206 -10.62 -10.47 13.58
N LYS A 207 -11.86 -10.27 13.19
CA LYS A 207 -12.68 -9.17 13.69
C LYS A 207 -12.76 -9.21 15.23
N GLY A 208 -12.28 -8.15 15.87
CA GLY A 208 -12.25 -8.00 17.32
C GLY A 208 -11.05 -8.64 18.03
N ASP A 209 -10.16 -9.34 17.30
CA ASP A 209 -8.90 -9.87 17.83
C ASP A 209 -7.77 -9.66 16.83
N PHE A 210 -6.96 -8.64 17.09
CA PHE A 210 -5.78 -8.27 16.30
C PHE A 210 -4.46 -8.67 16.97
N SER A 211 -4.49 -9.60 17.93
CA SER A 211 -3.29 -10.06 18.63
C SER A 211 -2.51 -11.14 17.86
N GLY A 212 -3.03 -11.62 16.72
CA GLY A 212 -2.30 -12.47 15.79
C GLY A 212 -1.43 -11.66 14.82
N ALA A 213 -0.67 -12.38 13.98
CA ALA A 213 0.20 -11.77 12.99
C ALA A 213 0.00 -12.38 11.57
N PHE A 214 -1.08 -13.13 11.36
CA PHE A 214 -1.37 -13.72 10.07
C PHE A 214 -2.65 -13.13 9.45
N PHE A 215 -2.50 -12.52 8.28
CA PHE A 215 -3.60 -11.90 7.56
C PHE A 215 -4.17 -12.84 6.49
N GLN A 216 -5.38 -13.34 6.73
CA GLN A 216 -6.13 -14.13 5.75
C GLN A 216 -6.85 -13.20 4.78
N ALA A 217 -6.29 -12.99 3.60
CA ALA A 217 -6.80 -12.02 2.65
C ALA A 217 -7.98 -12.52 1.79
N GLY A 218 -8.23 -13.86 1.79
CA GLY A 218 -9.10 -14.48 0.81
C GLY A 218 -8.47 -14.52 -0.59
N VAL A 219 -9.22 -15.00 -1.59
CA VAL A 219 -8.78 -15.03 -2.99
C VAL A 219 -8.83 -13.61 -3.56
N ALA A 220 -7.89 -12.75 -3.14
CA ALA A 220 -7.85 -11.33 -3.47
C ALA A 220 -6.40 -10.81 -3.48
N GLU A 221 -5.59 -11.32 -4.40
CA GLU A 221 -4.14 -11.09 -4.48
C GLU A 221 -3.78 -9.60 -4.57
N LEU A 222 -4.49 -8.84 -5.41
CA LEU A 222 -4.26 -7.41 -5.55
C LEU A 222 -4.51 -6.67 -4.23
N THR A 223 -5.66 -6.96 -3.59
CA THR A 223 -6.02 -6.33 -2.31
C THR A 223 -5.02 -6.69 -1.22
N MET A 224 -4.62 -7.97 -1.13
CA MET A 224 -3.60 -8.44 -0.20
C MET A 224 -2.28 -7.67 -0.37
N ALA A 225 -1.80 -7.55 -1.60
CA ALA A 225 -0.58 -6.83 -1.92
C ALA A 225 -0.70 -5.32 -1.58
N CYS A 226 -1.85 -4.70 -1.87
CA CYS A 226 -2.11 -3.30 -1.50
C CYS A 226 -2.16 -3.10 0.02
N CYS A 227 -2.74 -4.03 0.78
CA CYS A 227 -2.69 -4.00 2.24
C CYS A 227 -1.25 -4.08 2.76
N CYS A 228 -0.42 -4.96 2.21
CA CYS A 228 1.00 -5.06 2.56
C CYS A 228 1.77 -3.76 2.23
N ILE A 229 1.47 -3.12 1.10
CA ILE A 229 2.02 -1.79 0.77
C ILE A 229 1.61 -0.76 1.82
N GLY A 230 0.33 -0.74 2.20
CA GLY A 230 -0.18 0.17 3.24
C GLY A 230 0.50 -0.05 4.60
N MET A 231 0.69 -1.31 5.01
CA MET A 231 1.43 -1.66 6.22
C MET A 231 2.89 -1.18 6.16
N SER A 232 3.55 -1.38 5.03
CA SER A 232 4.94 -0.93 4.82
C SER A 232 5.06 0.59 4.85
N LEU A 233 4.09 1.32 4.26
CA LEU A 233 4.03 2.78 4.30
C LEU A 233 3.81 3.34 5.71
N HIS A 234 2.97 2.67 6.51
CA HIS A 234 2.77 3.04 7.91
C HIS A 234 4.07 2.94 8.70
N GLY A 235 4.91 1.95 8.37
CA GLY A 235 6.14 1.67 9.10
C GLY A 235 5.89 0.83 10.36
N GLY A 236 6.98 0.41 11.01
CA GLY A 236 6.93 -0.39 12.24
C GLY A 236 6.57 -1.86 12.04
N VAL A 237 6.16 -2.28 10.85
CA VAL A 237 5.83 -3.67 10.51
C VAL A 237 6.56 -4.13 9.25
N ILE A 238 6.85 -5.41 9.17
CA ILE A 238 7.48 -6.07 8.02
C ILE A 238 6.44 -6.96 7.34
N PRO A 239 5.80 -6.53 6.25
CA PRO A 239 4.78 -7.31 5.59
C PRO A 239 5.38 -8.33 4.61
N ALA A 240 4.80 -9.53 4.61
CA ALA A 240 5.00 -10.57 3.60
C ALA A 240 3.65 -11.10 3.12
N CYS A 241 3.54 -11.46 1.85
CA CYS A 241 2.30 -12.05 1.32
C CYS A 241 2.57 -13.14 0.28
N GLY A 242 1.80 -14.22 0.36
CA GLY A 242 1.97 -15.44 -0.42
C GLY A 242 0.80 -15.76 -1.32
N THR A 243 1.13 -16.31 -2.50
CA THR A 243 0.22 -16.95 -3.44
C THR A 243 1.03 -17.86 -4.40
N PHE A 244 0.37 -18.49 -5.38
CA PHE A 244 1.08 -19.17 -6.45
C PHE A 244 1.69 -18.19 -7.44
N PHE A 245 2.77 -18.59 -8.08
CA PHE A 245 3.55 -17.69 -8.94
C PHE A 245 2.76 -17.20 -10.17
N VAL A 246 1.93 -18.04 -10.77
CA VAL A 246 1.05 -17.63 -11.87
C VAL A 246 0.13 -16.47 -11.46
N PHE A 247 -0.34 -16.45 -10.21
CA PHE A 247 -1.21 -15.37 -9.69
C PHE A 247 -0.48 -14.10 -9.32
N SER A 248 0.86 -14.06 -9.48
CA SER A 248 1.60 -12.79 -9.48
C SER A 248 1.07 -11.81 -10.53
N ASP A 249 0.41 -12.31 -11.58
CA ASP A 249 -0.25 -11.50 -12.60
C ASP A 249 -1.28 -10.55 -12.00
N TYR A 250 -2.05 -11.01 -11.01
CA TYR A 250 -3.01 -10.17 -10.29
C TYR A 250 -2.36 -9.17 -9.34
N MET A 251 -1.10 -9.40 -8.92
CA MET A 251 -0.38 -8.55 -7.99
C MET A 251 0.52 -7.52 -8.68
N LYS A 252 0.83 -7.65 -9.96
CA LYS A 252 1.81 -6.81 -10.68
C LYS A 252 1.61 -5.31 -10.52
N PRO A 253 0.39 -4.74 -10.59
CA PRO A 253 0.21 -3.31 -10.36
C PRO A 253 0.69 -2.88 -8.96
N ALA A 254 0.40 -3.69 -7.93
CA ALA A 254 0.84 -3.44 -6.57
C ALA A 254 2.36 -3.61 -6.41
N VAL A 255 2.95 -4.67 -6.99
CA VAL A 255 4.40 -4.90 -6.99
C VAL A 255 5.14 -3.71 -7.64
N ARG A 256 4.62 -3.21 -8.78
CA ARG A 256 5.13 -2.01 -9.43
C ARG A 256 5.07 -0.79 -8.53
N MET A 257 3.98 -0.60 -7.79
CA MET A 257 3.84 0.51 -6.84
C MET A 257 4.81 0.37 -5.67
N ALA A 258 4.97 -0.84 -5.12
CA ALA A 258 5.98 -1.09 -4.08
C ALA A 258 7.39 -0.76 -4.57
N ALA A 259 7.74 -1.12 -5.80
CA ALA A 259 9.02 -0.81 -6.43
C ALA A 259 9.20 0.71 -6.62
N LEU A 260 8.18 1.40 -7.13
CA LEU A 260 8.20 2.85 -7.33
C LEU A 260 8.35 3.62 -6.01
N MET A 261 7.67 3.16 -4.95
CA MET A 261 7.69 3.75 -3.63
C MET A 261 8.84 3.26 -2.74
N GLN A 262 9.68 2.35 -3.25
CA GLN A 262 10.84 1.76 -2.55
C GLN A 262 10.45 1.08 -1.22
N LEU A 263 9.39 0.29 -1.24
CA LEU A 263 8.85 -0.37 -0.06
C LEU A 263 9.33 -1.83 0.06
N PRO A 264 9.84 -2.26 1.23
CA PRO A 264 10.45 -3.57 1.40
C PRO A 264 9.44 -4.70 1.64
N VAL A 265 8.35 -4.76 0.88
CA VAL A 265 7.36 -5.84 0.93
C VAL A 265 7.99 -7.15 0.45
N LYS A 266 7.72 -8.26 1.13
CA LYS A 266 8.18 -9.60 0.75
C LYS A 266 7.06 -10.34 0.03
N PHE A 267 7.19 -10.51 -1.28
CA PHE A 267 6.26 -11.29 -2.11
C PHE A 267 6.74 -12.74 -2.18
N ILE A 268 5.91 -13.67 -1.74
CA ILE A 268 6.17 -15.10 -1.68
C ILE A 268 5.36 -15.77 -2.78
N TRP A 269 6.04 -16.33 -3.79
CA TRP A 269 5.38 -16.97 -4.90
C TRP A 269 5.85 -18.42 -5.05
N THR A 270 4.93 -19.36 -4.86
CA THR A 270 5.21 -20.79 -4.96
C THR A 270 4.69 -21.37 -6.27
N HIS A 271 4.97 -22.63 -6.54
CA HIS A 271 4.59 -23.28 -7.80
C HIS A 271 5.22 -22.61 -9.02
N ASP A 272 6.55 -22.58 -9.02
CA ASP A 272 7.41 -21.85 -9.98
C ASP A 272 7.51 -22.52 -11.38
N ALA A 273 6.56 -23.35 -11.76
CA ALA A 273 6.50 -24.28 -12.89
C ALA A 273 7.23 -25.62 -12.67
N PHE A 274 8.25 -25.68 -11.83
CA PHE A 274 8.94 -26.94 -11.59
C PHE A 274 8.06 -27.88 -10.75
N ARG A 275 7.66 -29.03 -11.35
CA ARG A 275 6.80 -30.05 -10.74
C ARG A 275 5.40 -29.55 -10.32
N VAL A 276 4.81 -28.60 -11.04
CA VAL A 276 3.43 -28.17 -10.76
C VAL A 276 2.42 -29.31 -10.98
N GLY A 277 2.63 -30.12 -12.01
CA GLY A 277 1.91 -31.39 -12.18
C GLY A 277 0.45 -31.24 -12.56
N GLU A 278 -0.44 -31.85 -11.78
CA GLU A 278 -1.87 -31.99 -12.07
C GLU A 278 -2.67 -30.70 -12.00
N ASP A 279 -2.14 -29.59 -11.48
CA ASP A 279 -2.83 -28.28 -11.43
C ASP A 279 -3.11 -27.72 -12.84
N GLY A 280 -2.27 -28.10 -13.81
CA GLY A 280 -2.48 -27.84 -15.23
C GLY A 280 -2.20 -26.40 -15.68
N PRO A 281 -2.56 -26.05 -16.92
CA PRO A 281 -2.14 -24.79 -17.57
C PRO A 281 -2.62 -23.52 -16.85
N THR A 282 -3.71 -23.59 -16.11
CA THR A 282 -4.26 -22.42 -15.37
C THR A 282 -3.41 -22.05 -14.16
N HIS A 283 -2.52 -22.94 -13.71
CA HIS A 283 -1.66 -22.78 -12.53
C HIS A 283 -0.17 -22.81 -12.88
N GLU A 284 0.17 -23.01 -14.13
CA GLU A 284 1.55 -23.13 -14.62
C GLU A 284 2.10 -21.77 -15.05
N PRO A 285 3.07 -21.19 -14.34
CA PRO A 285 3.71 -19.96 -14.79
C PRO A 285 4.63 -20.25 -15.98
N VAL A 286 4.59 -19.38 -16.99
CA VAL A 286 5.40 -19.47 -18.21
C VAL A 286 6.25 -18.22 -18.38
N GLU A 287 5.62 -17.08 -18.55
CA GLU A 287 6.30 -15.79 -18.77
C GLU A 287 6.52 -14.97 -17.48
N GLN A 288 5.94 -15.38 -16.36
CA GLN A 288 5.99 -14.62 -15.09
C GLN A 288 7.40 -14.36 -14.62
N GLU A 289 8.31 -15.33 -14.74
CA GLU A 289 9.69 -15.13 -14.32
C GLU A 289 10.39 -14.09 -15.18
N ALA A 290 10.23 -14.12 -16.49
CA ALA A 290 10.83 -13.13 -17.39
C ALA A 290 10.32 -11.71 -17.07
N GLN A 291 9.04 -11.56 -16.76
CA GLN A 291 8.43 -10.29 -16.40
C GLN A 291 8.97 -9.75 -15.07
N ILE A 292 9.10 -10.60 -14.05
CA ILE A 292 9.63 -10.17 -12.73
C ILE A 292 11.14 -9.90 -12.82
N ARG A 293 11.91 -10.68 -13.58
CA ARG A 293 13.33 -10.41 -13.85
C ARG A 293 13.53 -9.09 -14.62
N LEU A 294 12.60 -8.72 -15.48
CA LEU A 294 12.63 -7.39 -16.11
C LEU A 294 12.47 -6.27 -15.08
N MET A 295 11.56 -6.42 -14.11
CA MET A 295 11.41 -5.44 -13.02
C MET A 295 12.68 -5.32 -12.17
N GLU A 296 13.37 -6.43 -11.91
CA GLU A 296 14.66 -6.43 -11.20
C GLU A 296 15.70 -5.53 -11.88
N LYS A 297 15.73 -5.51 -13.22
CA LYS A 297 16.70 -4.75 -14.01
C LYS A 297 16.40 -3.26 -14.12
N LEU A 298 15.16 -2.85 -13.84
CA LEU A 298 14.80 -1.43 -13.82
C LEU A 298 15.45 -0.72 -12.64
N LYS A 299 15.80 0.54 -12.83
CA LYS A 299 16.35 1.37 -11.75
C LYS A 299 15.26 2.20 -11.09
N ASN A 300 15.30 2.27 -9.77
CA ASN A 300 14.48 3.15 -8.98
C ASN A 300 15.08 4.57 -8.89
N HIS A 301 14.40 5.48 -8.16
CA HIS A 301 14.85 6.87 -7.98
C HIS A 301 16.24 6.99 -7.33
N SER A 302 16.63 6.00 -6.53
CA SER A 302 17.94 5.96 -5.86
C SER A 302 19.03 5.30 -6.72
N GLY A 303 18.74 4.95 -7.99
CA GLY A 303 19.67 4.28 -8.90
C GLY A 303 19.93 2.81 -8.59
N LYS A 304 19.23 2.22 -7.62
CA LYS A 304 19.28 0.80 -7.28
C LYS A 304 18.34 -0.01 -8.18
N ASN A 305 18.47 -1.34 -8.18
CA ASN A 305 17.48 -2.21 -8.80
C ASN A 305 16.12 -2.02 -8.11
N SER A 306 15.04 -2.00 -8.89
CA SER A 306 13.71 -1.70 -8.37
C SER A 306 13.05 -2.84 -7.61
N CYS A 307 13.60 -4.06 -7.73
CA CYS A 307 13.12 -5.26 -7.04
C CYS A 307 14.31 -6.22 -6.84
N LEU A 308 14.35 -6.92 -5.72
CA LEU A 308 15.24 -8.06 -5.50
C LEU A 308 14.48 -9.34 -5.86
N VAL A 309 14.99 -10.14 -6.81
CA VAL A 309 14.34 -11.38 -7.25
C VAL A 309 15.21 -12.58 -6.92
N LEU A 310 14.69 -13.49 -6.12
CA LEU A 310 15.38 -14.69 -5.62
C LEU A 310 14.59 -15.95 -5.95
N ARG A 311 15.24 -16.91 -6.59
CA ARG A 311 14.68 -18.24 -6.90
C ARG A 311 15.69 -19.30 -6.47
N PRO A 312 15.66 -19.71 -5.20
CA PRO A 312 16.60 -20.69 -4.66
C PRO A 312 16.32 -22.08 -5.23
N ALA A 313 17.38 -22.86 -5.43
CA ALA A 313 17.30 -24.20 -5.97
C ALA A 313 17.07 -25.29 -4.90
N ASP A 314 17.46 -25.03 -3.66
CA ASP A 314 17.36 -25.98 -2.55
C ASP A 314 17.04 -25.33 -1.21
N ALA A 315 16.96 -26.11 -0.16
CA ALA A 315 16.61 -25.67 1.17
C ALA A 315 17.67 -24.74 1.80
N LYS A 316 18.95 -24.94 1.51
CA LYS A 316 20.03 -24.07 2.01
C LYS A 316 19.99 -22.71 1.34
N GLU A 317 19.87 -22.69 0.02
CA GLU A 317 19.68 -21.45 -0.74
C GLU A 317 18.39 -20.74 -0.34
N THR A 318 17.33 -21.46 0.02
CA THR A 318 16.08 -20.87 0.53
C THR A 318 16.32 -20.11 1.84
N THR A 319 17.12 -20.65 2.74
CA THR A 319 17.48 -19.93 3.98
C THR A 319 18.26 -18.66 3.69
N VAL A 320 19.24 -18.74 2.77
CA VAL A 320 20.01 -17.56 2.33
C VAL A 320 19.11 -16.53 1.64
N ALA A 321 18.19 -16.98 0.77
CA ALA A 321 17.24 -16.10 0.10
C ALA A 321 16.36 -15.34 1.11
N TRP A 322 15.88 -15.98 2.15
CA TRP A 322 15.14 -15.32 3.22
C TRP A 322 16.01 -14.36 4.03
N ALA A 323 17.28 -14.71 4.30
CA ALA A 323 18.21 -13.78 4.96
C ALA A 323 18.40 -12.52 4.11
N MET A 324 18.69 -12.66 2.82
CA MET A 324 18.80 -11.54 1.89
C MET A 324 17.49 -10.71 1.80
N ALA A 325 16.34 -11.38 1.80
CA ALA A 325 15.03 -10.72 1.78
C ALA A 325 14.82 -9.85 3.03
N MET A 326 15.21 -10.34 4.20
CA MET A 326 15.04 -9.59 5.46
C MET A 326 16.06 -8.45 5.60
N GLU A 327 17.24 -8.58 5.00
CA GLU A 327 18.25 -7.51 4.92
C GLU A 327 17.88 -6.41 3.90
N ASN A 328 17.04 -6.74 2.91
CA ASN A 328 16.58 -5.77 1.91
C ASN A 328 15.46 -4.89 2.49
N THR A 329 15.81 -3.67 2.90
CA THR A 329 14.92 -2.73 3.60
C THR A 329 14.43 -1.56 2.74
N ASP A 330 14.81 -1.49 1.48
CA ASP A 330 14.54 -0.32 0.62
C ASP A 330 13.96 -0.64 -0.76
N THR A 331 13.69 -1.92 -1.05
CA THR A 331 13.01 -2.35 -2.27
C THR A 331 12.17 -3.59 -2.01
N PRO A 332 11.14 -3.88 -2.81
CA PRO A 332 10.40 -5.13 -2.67
C PRO A 332 11.29 -6.33 -3.01
N THR A 333 11.02 -7.46 -2.37
CA THR A 333 11.66 -8.73 -2.67
C THR A 333 10.64 -9.72 -3.21
N ALA A 334 10.95 -10.34 -4.34
CA ALA A 334 10.24 -11.47 -4.91
C ALA A 334 10.97 -12.77 -4.55
N LEU A 335 10.32 -13.64 -3.80
CA LEU A 335 10.80 -14.97 -3.40
C LEU A 335 10.01 -16.00 -4.19
N ILE A 336 10.67 -16.73 -5.09
CA ILE A 336 10.04 -17.69 -6.00
C ILE A 336 10.48 -19.10 -5.60
N PHE A 337 9.50 -19.96 -5.28
CA PHE A 337 9.74 -21.29 -4.74
C PHE A 337 9.06 -22.39 -5.56
N SER A 338 9.71 -23.55 -5.63
CA SER A 338 9.16 -24.76 -6.24
C SER A 338 8.07 -25.41 -5.38
N ARG A 339 7.25 -26.21 -6.05
CA ARG A 339 6.27 -27.09 -5.41
C ARG A 339 6.92 -28.33 -4.77
#